data_a712af0d38419ea9d057d452bb4696bb
#
_entry.id   a712af0d38419ea9d057d452bb4696bb
#
_cell.length_a   1.000
_cell.length_b   1.000
_cell.length_c   1.000
_cell.angle_alpha   90.00
_cell.angle_beta   90.00
_cell.angle_gamma   90.00
#
_symmetry.space_group_name_H-M   'P 1'
#
loop_
_entity.id
_entity.type
_entity.pdbx_description
1 polymer ?
#
loop_
_entity_poly.entity_id
_entity_poly.type
_entity_poly.pdbx_seq_one_letter_code
_entity_poly.pdbx_strand_id
1 'polypeptide(L)'
;EDATAFNAFSALEAATLSGARAMGLEDRIGSLESGKQADLIAIDLSRIEAMPMYDVISQLVYAGARHWVTDVWIAGRAKLLAGQLQDMDIERISANARRWQQVIARVPRQ
;
A
#
# COMPACT_ATOMS: atom_id res chain seq x y z
N GLU A 1 14.85 -11.96 23.62
CA GLU A 1 13.79 -11.73 22.61
C GLU A 1 14.21 -12.41 21.32
N ASP A 2 13.33 -13.24 20.75
CA ASP A 2 13.59 -13.97 19.52
C ASP A 2 13.19 -13.09 18.33
N ALA A 3 14.16 -12.51 17.64
CA ALA A 3 13.92 -11.68 16.45
C ALA A 3 13.36 -12.47 15.26
N THR A 4 13.34 -13.80 15.31
CA THR A 4 12.79 -14.67 14.26
C THR A 4 11.34 -15.09 14.52
N ALA A 5 10.78 -14.75 15.68
CA ALA A 5 9.42 -15.14 16.08
C ALA A 5 8.33 -14.61 15.13
N PHE A 6 8.59 -13.51 14.43
CA PHE A 6 7.70 -12.94 13.42
C PHE A 6 8.49 -12.71 12.13
N ASN A 7 8.56 -13.74 11.30
CA ASN A 7 9.32 -13.72 10.05
C ASN A 7 8.59 -12.95 8.93
N ALA A 8 9.26 -12.71 7.81
CA ALA A 8 8.73 -11.94 6.68
C ALA A 8 7.42 -12.54 6.11
N PHE A 9 7.32 -13.86 6.03
CA PHE A 9 6.11 -14.53 5.56
C PHE A 9 4.93 -14.26 6.51
N SER A 10 5.14 -14.40 7.82
CA SER A 10 4.11 -14.09 8.83
C SER A 10 3.69 -12.63 8.79
N ALA A 11 4.63 -11.72 8.53
CA ALA A 11 4.32 -10.28 8.37
C ALA A 11 3.47 -10.02 7.14
N LEU A 12 3.78 -10.65 6.01
CA LEU A 12 2.98 -10.53 4.77
C LEU A 12 1.59 -11.16 4.96
N GLU A 13 1.50 -12.33 5.59
CA GLU A 13 0.22 -12.96 5.91
C GLU A 13 -0.62 -12.10 6.85
N ALA A 14 -0.01 -11.49 7.86
CA ALA A 14 -0.69 -10.56 8.78
C ALA A 14 -1.26 -9.34 8.03
N ALA A 15 -0.51 -8.80 7.07
CA ALA A 15 -0.94 -7.67 6.25
C ALA A 15 -2.01 -8.01 5.21
N THR A 16 -2.26 -9.28 4.94
CA THR A 16 -3.19 -9.75 3.91
C THR A 16 -4.31 -10.61 4.50
N LEU A 17 -4.14 -11.93 4.54
CA LEU A 17 -5.17 -12.89 4.99
C LEU A 17 -5.59 -12.69 6.45
N SER A 18 -4.63 -12.50 7.36
CA SER A 18 -4.98 -12.31 8.78
C SER A 18 -5.68 -10.97 9.01
N GLY A 19 -5.30 -9.93 8.28
CA GLY A 19 -6.02 -8.66 8.26
C GLY A 19 -7.46 -8.81 7.76
N ALA A 20 -7.66 -9.55 6.68
CA ALA A 20 -8.99 -9.86 6.16
C ALA A 20 -9.84 -10.63 7.18
N ARG A 21 -9.28 -11.67 7.83
CA ARG A 21 -9.94 -12.43 8.89
C ARG A 21 -10.35 -11.56 10.08
N ALA A 22 -9.46 -10.67 10.51
CA ALA A 22 -9.76 -9.74 11.62
C ALA A 22 -10.95 -8.83 11.33
N MET A 23 -11.24 -8.56 10.06
CA MET A 23 -12.39 -7.79 9.59
C MET A 23 -13.60 -8.64 9.22
N GLY A 24 -13.52 -9.98 9.27
CA GLY A 24 -14.57 -10.88 8.78
C GLY A 24 -14.78 -10.81 7.25
N LEU A 25 -13.72 -10.55 6.50
CA LEU A 25 -13.76 -10.36 5.05
C LEU A 25 -12.91 -11.39 4.29
N GLU A 26 -12.44 -12.44 4.93
CA GLU A 26 -11.53 -13.44 4.36
C GLU A 26 -12.10 -14.18 3.14
N ASP A 27 -13.41 -14.28 3.02
CA ASP A 27 -14.10 -14.86 1.86
C ASP A 27 -14.12 -13.90 0.66
N ARG A 28 -13.77 -12.64 0.86
CA ARG A 28 -13.89 -11.57 -0.14
C ARG A 28 -12.57 -10.94 -0.56
N ILE A 29 -11.62 -10.83 0.36
CA ILE A 29 -10.33 -10.15 0.16
C ILE A 29 -9.19 -10.90 0.88
N GLY A 30 -7.97 -10.39 0.77
CA GLY A 30 -6.79 -10.87 1.49
C GLY A 30 -5.96 -11.90 0.71
N SER A 31 -6.50 -12.46 -0.38
CA SER A 31 -5.76 -13.35 -1.29
C SER A 31 -6.27 -13.22 -2.71
N LEU A 32 -5.42 -13.58 -3.68
CA LEU A 32 -5.77 -13.63 -5.10
C LEU A 32 -6.33 -15.01 -5.45
N GLU A 33 -7.62 -15.15 -5.26
CA GLU A 33 -8.36 -16.40 -5.53
C GLU A 33 -9.60 -16.13 -6.38
N SER A 34 -9.98 -17.12 -7.21
CA SER A 34 -11.20 -17.02 -7.99
C SER A 34 -12.42 -16.89 -7.08
N GLY A 35 -13.27 -15.91 -7.36
CA GLY A 35 -14.45 -15.59 -6.56
C GLY A 35 -14.24 -14.48 -5.54
N LYS A 36 -13.00 -14.12 -5.22
CA LYS A 36 -12.71 -12.96 -4.37
C LYS A 36 -12.63 -11.65 -5.18
N GLN A 37 -12.69 -10.53 -4.49
CA GLN A 37 -12.50 -9.22 -5.08
C GLN A 37 -11.05 -9.07 -5.57
N ALA A 38 -10.88 -8.39 -6.70
CA ALA A 38 -9.56 -8.07 -7.23
C ALA A 38 -9.01 -6.83 -6.49
N ASP A 39 -8.60 -7.04 -5.23
CA ASP A 39 -7.84 -6.09 -4.42
C ASP A 39 -6.37 -6.49 -4.50
N LEU A 40 -5.60 -5.78 -5.30
CA LEU A 40 -4.19 -6.13 -5.56
C LEU A 40 -3.34 -4.91 -5.84
N ILE A 41 -2.04 -5.06 -5.61
CA ILE A 41 -1.02 -4.10 -5.99
C ILE A 41 0.03 -4.76 -6.87
N ALA A 42 0.61 -4.00 -7.80
CA ALA A 42 1.82 -4.39 -8.50
C ALA A 42 3.01 -3.61 -7.96
N ILE A 43 4.14 -4.30 -7.79
CA ILE A 43 5.36 -3.74 -7.20
C ILE A 43 6.51 -3.97 -8.17
N ASP A 44 7.21 -2.89 -8.53
CA ASP A 44 8.40 -2.94 -9.37
C ASP A 44 9.63 -3.27 -8.53
N LEU A 45 10.13 -4.50 -8.69
CA LEU A 45 11.35 -5.01 -8.03
C LEU A 45 12.59 -4.94 -8.95
N SER A 46 12.50 -4.36 -10.15
CA SER A 46 13.63 -4.23 -11.08
C SER A 46 14.60 -3.11 -10.70
N ARG A 47 14.28 -2.34 -9.69
CA ARG A 47 15.04 -1.17 -9.23
C ARG A 47 16.38 -1.56 -8.61
N ILE A 48 17.38 -0.69 -8.76
CA ILE A 48 18.72 -0.92 -8.17
C ILE A 48 18.66 -1.04 -6.64
N GLU A 49 17.74 -0.31 -5.99
CA GLU A 49 17.55 -0.33 -4.54
C GLU A 49 16.97 -1.67 -4.02
N ALA A 50 16.37 -2.47 -4.92
CA ALA A 50 15.89 -3.81 -4.61
C ALA A 50 16.98 -4.89 -4.75
N MET A 51 18.19 -4.52 -5.17
CA MET A 51 19.27 -5.47 -5.44
C MET A 51 20.35 -5.44 -4.33
N PRO A 52 20.97 -6.59 -4.06
CA PRO A 52 20.69 -7.94 -4.58
C PRO A 52 19.44 -8.54 -3.92
N MET A 53 18.60 -9.24 -4.70
CA MET A 53 17.38 -9.86 -4.19
C MET A 53 17.56 -11.37 -4.05
N TYR A 54 17.53 -11.88 -2.83
CA TYR A 54 17.67 -13.30 -2.51
C TYR A 54 16.32 -13.96 -2.22
N ASP A 55 15.40 -13.20 -1.60
CA ASP A 55 14.05 -13.63 -1.27
C ASP A 55 13.08 -12.45 -1.40
N VAL A 56 12.06 -12.64 -2.23
CA VAL A 56 11.09 -11.58 -2.58
C VAL A 56 10.30 -11.12 -1.37
N ILE A 57 9.87 -12.04 -0.51
CA ILE A 57 9.03 -11.71 0.65
C ILE A 57 9.83 -10.92 1.67
N SER A 58 11.05 -11.36 1.97
CA SER A 58 11.97 -10.62 2.84
C SER A 58 12.29 -9.23 2.30
N GLN A 59 12.52 -9.13 0.98
CA GLN A 59 12.78 -7.83 0.35
C GLN A 59 11.58 -6.88 0.49
N LEU A 60 10.37 -7.36 0.28
CA LEU A 60 9.16 -6.55 0.43
C LEU A 60 8.94 -6.10 1.88
N VAL A 61 9.13 -6.99 2.84
CA VAL A 61 8.84 -6.71 4.25
C VAL A 61 9.90 -5.81 4.90
N TYR A 62 11.18 -6.07 4.63
CA TYR A 62 12.28 -5.40 5.34
C TYR A 62 12.88 -4.22 4.58
N ALA A 63 12.83 -4.23 3.26
CA ALA A 63 13.43 -3.20 2.42
C ALA A 63 12.44 -2.52 1.46
N GLY A 64 11.21 -3.05 1.35
CA GLY A 64 10.20 -2.52 0.45
C GLY A 64 9.87 -1.06 0.73
N ALA A 65 9.75 -0.28 -0.33
CA ALA A 65 9.38 1.11 -0.25
C ALA A 65 8.07 1.38 -0.99
N ARG A 66 7.23 2.25 -0.42
CA ARG A 66 5.92 2.60 -0.98
C ARG A 66 5.98 3.07 -2.46
N HIS A 67 7.08 3.69 -2.87
CA HIS A 67 7.26 4.17 -4.24
C HIS A 67 7.61 3.06 -5.25
N TRP A 68 7.76 1.81 -4.79
CA TRP A 68 7.88 0.63 -5.66
C TRP A 68 6.52 0.14 -6.14
N VAL A 69 5.42 0.57 -5.51
CA VAL A 69 4.06 0.26 -5.97
C VAL A 69 3.79 1.06 -7.25
N THR A 70 3.55 0.37 -8.35
CA THR A 70 3.27 0.97 -9.65
C THR A 70 1.78 1.03 -9.96
N ASP A 71 1.04 0.02 -9.54
CA ASP A 71 -0.39 -0.09 -9.84
C ASP A 71 -1.16 -0.60 -8.63
N VAL A 72 -2.41 -0.17 -8.51
CA VAL A 72 -3.33 -0.56 -7.43
C VAL A 72 -4.72 -0.76 -8.00
N TRP A 73 -5.34 -1.89 -7.69
CA TRP A 73 -6.75 -2.14 -7.96
C TRP A 73 -7.50 -2.39 -6.66
N ILE A 74 -8.71 -1.85 -6.56
CA ILE A 74 -9.62 -2.06 -5.44
C ILE A 74 -10.98 -2.48 -6.02
N ALA A 75 -11.47 -3.64 -5.63
CA ALA A 75 -12.68 -4.25 -6.18
C ALA A 75 -12.66 -4.30 -7.73
N GLY A 76 -11.50 -4.61 -8.31
CA GLY A 76 -11.28 -4.68 -9.76
C GLY A 76 -11.17 -3.32 -10.46
N ARG A 77 -11.25 -2.21 -9.74
CA ARG A 77 -11.10 -0.85 -10.31
C ARG A 77 -9.69 -0.34 -10.11
N ALA A 78 -9.05 0.09 -11.17
CA ALA A 78 -7.75 0.75 -11.08
C ALA A 78 -7.86 2.04 -10.28
N LYS A 79 -7.00 2.19 -9.27
CA LYS A 79 -6.84 3.40 -8.44
C LYS A 79 -5.51 4.07 -8.65
N LEU A 80 -4.50 3.30 -9.02
CA LEU A 80 -3.20 3.76 -9.47
C LEU A 80 -2.83 2.95 -10.71
N LEU A 81 -2.31 3.57 -11.75
CA LEU A 81 -1.75 2.93 -12.94
C LEU A 81 -0.46 3.64 -13.31
N ALA A 82 0.62 2.88 -13.46
CA ALA A 82 1.95 3.40 -13.78
C ALA A 82 2.35 4.60 -12.90
N GLY A 83 2.03 4.53 -11.60
CA GLY A 83 2.31 5.58 -10.63
C GLY A 83 1.36 6.79 -10.69
N GLN A 84 0.35 6.78 -11.56
CA GLN A 84 -0.63 7.88 -11.69
C GLN A 84 -1.96 7.51 -11.04
N LEU A 85 -2.42 8.36 -10.11
CA LEU A 85 -3.71 8.19 -9.46
C LEU A 85 -4.85 8.36 -10.48
N GLN A 86 -5.80 7.42 -10.42
CA GLN A 86 -7.01 7.45 -11.20
C GLN A 86 -8.14 8.09 -10.36
N ASP A 87 -9.12 8.70 -11.00
CA ASP A 87 -10.30 9.29 -10.34
C ASP A 87 -9.99 10.37 -9.29
N MET A 88 -8.77 10.93 -9.27
CA MET A 88 -8.36 11.96 -8.32
C MET A 88 -7.74 13.17 -9.03
N ASP A 89 -8.32 14.33 -8.79
CA ASP A 89 -7.78 15.64 -9.20
C ASP A 89 -6.75 16.10 -8.16
N ILE A 90 -5.49 15.74 -8.39
CA ILE A 90 -4.37 16.06 -7.48
C ILE A 90 -4.12 17.56 -7.39
N GLU A 91 -4.35 18.31 -8.47
CA GLU A 91 -4.18 19.76 -8.48
C GLU A 91 -5.20 20.43 -7.56
N ARG A 92 -6.47 20.02 -7.65
CA ARG A 92 -7.54 20.51 -6.76
C ARG A 92 -7.30 20.13 -5.31
N ILE A 93 -6.87 18.90 -5.03
CA ILE A 93 -6.54 18.44 -3.67
C ILE A 93 -5.40 19.28 -3.09
N SER A 94 -4.33 19.48 -3.86
CA SER A 94 -3.18 20.28 -3.46
C SER A 94 -3.52 21.76 -3.24
N ALA A 95 -4.38 22.33 -4.10
CA ALA A 95 -4.86 23.69 -3.94
C ALA A 95 -5.70 23.85 -2.65
N ASN A 96 -6.58 22.89 -2.37
CA ASN A 96 -7.35 22.88 -1.13
C ASN A 96 -6.45 22.75 0.11
N ALA A 97 -5.45 21.88 0.09
CA ALA A 97 -4.50 21.74 1.19
C ALA A 97 -3.75 23.05 1.46
N ARG A 98 -3.26 23.70 0.42
CA ARG A 98 -2.60 25.04 0.54
C ARG A 98 -3.55 26.09 1.10
N ARG A 99 -4.81 26.11 0.68
CA ARG A 99 -5.81 27.03 1.22
C ARG A 99 -6.02 26.83 2.72
N TRP A 100 -6.18 25.59 3.16
CA TRP A 100 -6.34 25.26 4.58
C TRP A 100 -5.08 25.60 5.40
N GLN A 101 -3.90 25.36 4.87
CA GLN A 101 -2.65 25.77 5.50
C GLN A 101 -2.64 27.28 5.78
N GLN A 102 -3.07 28.11 4.83
CA GLN A 102 -3.15 29.56 5.02
C GLN A 102 -4.18 29.99 6.06
N VAL A 103 -5.34 29.31 6.10
CA VAL A 103 -6.39 29.58 7.10
C VAL A 103 -5.87 29.27 8.50
N ILE A 104 -5.26 28.10 8.68
CA ILE A 104 -4.74 27.65 9.98
C ILE A 104 -3.57 28.54 10.44
N ALA A 105 -2.70 28.96 9.53
CA ALA A 105 -1.58 29.85 9.87
C ALA A 105 -2.01 31.23 10.37
N ARG A 106 -3.24 31.66 10.10
CA ARG A 106 -3.81 32.92 10.57
C ARG A 106 -4.44 32.83 11.96
N VAL A 107 -4.61 31.61 12.50
CA VAL A 107 -5.14 31.43 13.86
C VAL A 107 -4.03 31.78 14.87
N PRO A 108 -4.25 32.76 15.77
CA PRO A 108 -3.25 33.09 16.79
C PRO A 108 -2.95 31.88 17.65
N ARG A 109 -1.68 31.56 17.84
CA ARG A 109 -1.27 30.57 18.86
C ARG A 109 -1.49 31.21 20.24
N GLN A 110 -2.38 30.63 21.03
CA GLN A 110 -2.52 30.98 22.45
C GLN A 110 -1.36 30.39 23.24
#